data_1411514c45489ee6b6310ff8c1aab8d3
#
_entry.id   1411514c45489ee6b6310ff8c1aab8d3
#
_cell.length_a   1.000
_cell.length_b   1.000
_cell.length_c   1.000
_cell.angle_alpha   90.00
_cell.angle_beta   90.00
_cell.angle_gamma   90.00
#
_symmetry.space_group_name_H-M   'P 1'
#
loop_
_entity.id
_entity.type
_entity.pdbx_description
1 polymer ?
#
loop_
_entity_poly.entity_id
_entity_poly.type
_entity_poly.pdbx_seq_one_letter_code
_entity_poly.pdbx_strand_id
1 'polypeptide(L)'
;MSFSEQLIAWRRELHQNPELSGQEVETTARLREWLTAAGIAPLPYDLQTGLVAEIGTGNALVALRADIDALPIDERSGVPFSSRRAGVMHACGHDIHTSVILGAALKLKEREASLNGRVRILFQPAEENFGGAKSMVRAGALRDVRAIFGMHNEPSLPVGEFATRGGPFYANVDRFVIHVTGKGAHAARPHEGNDAIVLASQLVTALQSVASRNVNTLDSVVLSVTRIAGGNTWNVLPESVELEGTLRTHRTEVQQNVKARVGEIAAGFASAFSAQINITWYAGPTALVNDEHWAGFATSVAREAGYETRHAELHMGGEDFAVYLQNIPGAFVSIGSNSPFGLHHPAFNPDEAVIEPAARYFAQLAEKALQHV
;
A
#
# COMPACT_ATOMS: atom_id res chain seq x y z
N MET A 1 -16.97 -25.42 -15.34
CA MET A 1 -15.81 -24.58 -14.96
C MET A 1 -15.36 -25.01 -13.58
N SER A 2 -14.10 -25.37 -13.43
CA SER A 2 -13.54 -25.69 -12.10
C SER A 2 -13.45 -24.41 -11.24
N PHE A 3 -13.21 -24.58 -9.95
CA PHE A 3 -13.05 -23.44 -9.04
C PHE A 3 -11.87 -22.54 -9.46
N SER A 4 -10.73 -23.15 -9.83
CA SER A 4 -9.58 -22.40 -10.34
C SER A 4 -9.89 -21.63 -11.62
N GLU A 5 -10.50 -22.28 -12.60
CA GLU A 5 -10.89 -21.62 -13.86
C GLU A 5 -11.82 -20.42 -13.64
N GLN A 6 -12.74 -20.52 -12.68
CA GLN A 6 -13.63 -19.43 -12.33
C GLN A 6 -12.87 -18.22 -11.75
N LEU A 7 -11.97 -18.45 -10.79
CA LEU A 7 -11.17 -17.39 -10.18
C LEU A 7 -10.26 -16.70 -11.20
N ILE A 8 -9.61 -17.48 -12.07
CA ILE A 8 -8.79 -16.96 -13.16
C ILE A 8 -9.64 -16.15 -14.15
N ALA A 9 -10.85 -16.60 -14.49
CA ALA A 9 -11.74 -15.85 -15.36
C ALA A 9 -12.12 -14.47 -14.74
N TRP A 10 -12.43 -14.44 -13.45
CA TRP A 10 -12.73 -13.21 -12.73
C TRP A 10 -11.50 -12.27 -12.63
N ARG A 11 -10.32 -12.83 -12.34
CA ARG A 11 -9.06 -12.05 -12.36
C ARG A 11 -8.84 -11.39 -13.72
N ARG A 12 -9.01 -12.13 -14.80
CA ARG A 12 -8.83 -11.61 -16.17
C ARG A 12 -9.88 -10.55 -16.53
N GLU A 13 -11.12 -10.71 -16.07
CA GLU A 13 -12.18 -9.72 -16.23
C GLU A 13 -11.84 -8.40 -15.52
N LEU A 14 -11.34 -8.47 -14.27
CA LEU A 14 -10.85 -7.31 -13.53
C LEU A 14 -9.66 -6.66 -14.24
N HIS A 15 -8.68 -7.46 -14.65
CA HIS A 15 -7.48 -7.00 -15.33
C HIS A 15 -7.77 -6.28 -16.64
N GLN A 16 -8.76 -6.73 -17.41
CA GLN A 16 -9.20 -6.09 -18.65
C GLN A 16 -9.94 -4.77 -18.43
N ASN A 17 -10.52 -4.56 -17.26
CA ASN A 17 -11.36 -3.41 -16.94
C ASN A 17 -10.89 -2.68 -15.68
N PRO A 18 -9.60 -2.29 -15.60
CA PRO A 18 -9.04 -1.66 -14.41
C PRO A 18 -9.61 -0.25 -14.20
N GLU A 19 -9.77 0.15 -12.94
CA GLU A 19 -10.25 1.48 -12.56
C GLU A 19 -9.30 2.12 -11.57
N LEU A 20 -9.06 3.42 -11.71
CA LEU A 20 -8.18 4.19 -10.83
C LEU A 20 -8.78 4.35 -9.43
N SER A 21 -7.91 4.62 -8.46
CA SER A 21 -8.27 4.89 -7.06
C SER A 21 -9.44 5.88 -6.93
N GLY A 22 -10.50 5.47 -6.25
CA GLY A 22 -11.72 6.24 -6.04
C GLY A 22 -12.68 6.27 -7.24
N GLN A 23 -12.39 5.54 -8.31
CA GLN A 23 -13.20 5.44 -9.53
C GLN A 23 -13.67 3.99 -9.82
N GLU A 24 -13.56 3.08 -8.87
CA GLU A 24 -13.79 1.64 -9.00
C GLU A 24 -15.29 1.28 -9.01
N VAL A 25 -16.06 1.99 -9.85
CA VAL A 25 -17.53 1.89 -9.92
C VAL A 25 -17.97 0.56 -10.54
N GLU A 26 -17.41 0.22 -11.72
CA GLU A 26 -17.74 -1.02 -12.41
C GLU A 26 -17.17 -2.24 -11.68
N THR A 27 -15.96 -2.12 -11.12
CA THR A 27 -15.35 -3.14 -10.28
C THR A 27 -16.24 -3.46 -9.09
N THR A 28 -16.73 -2.43 -8.38
CA THR A 28 -17.67 -2.58 -7.27
C THR A 28 -18.97 -3.25 -7.69
N ALA A 29 -19.50 -2.88 -8.86
CA ALA A 29 -20.73 -3.47 -9.39
C ALA A 29 -20.54 -4.96 -9.74
N ARG A 30 -19.43 -5.34 -10.38
CA ARG A 30 -19.09 -6.75 -10.68
C ARG A 30 -18.93 -7.57 -9.42
N LEU A 31 -18.22 -7.07 -8.42
CA LEU A 31 -18.06 -7.76 -7.14
C LEU A 31 -19.41 -7.99 -6.45
N ARG A 32 -20.29 -6.99 -6.47
CA ARG A 32 -21.66 -7.12 -5.96
C ARG A 32 -22.44 -8.20 -6.68
N GLU A 33 -22.36 -8.24 -8.00
CA GLU A 33 -23.04 -9.25 -8.83
C GLU A 33 -22.52 -10.65 -8.50
N TRP A 34 -21.21 -10.87 -8.48
CA TRP A 34 -20.60 -12.18 -8.23
C TRP A 34 -20.88 -12.69 -6.82
N LEU A 35 -20.82 -11.83 -5.80
CA LEU A 35 -21.16 -12.21 -4.43
C LEU A 35 -22.64 -12.53 -4.29
N THR A 36 -23.52 -11.73 -4.87
CA THR A 36 -24.97 -11.95 -4.82
C THR A 36 -25.33 -13.27 -5.52
N ALA A 37 -24.74 -13.57 -6.68
CA ALA A 37 -24.93 -14.84 -7.38
C ALA A 37 -24.47 -16.06 -6.56
N ALA A 38 -23.47 -15.87 -5.69
CA ALA A 38 -23.01 -16.87 -4.74
C ALA A 38 -23.82 -16.94 -3.44
N GLY A 39 -24.89 -16.15 -3.30
CA GLY A 39 -25.71 -16.08 -2.09
C GLY A 39 -25.04 -15.33 -0.93
N ILE A 40 -24.07 -14.47 -1.21
CA ILE A 40 -23.40 -13.61 -0.24
C ILE A 40 -23.92 -12.20 -0.43
N ALA A 41 -24.71 -11.70 0.56
CA ALA A 41 -25.33 -10.39 0.48
C ALA A 41 -24.32 -9.29 0.88
N PRO A 42 -24.09 -8.29 0.03
CA PRO A 42 -23.36 -7.09 0.42
C PRO A 42 -24.09 -6.31 1.50
N LEU A 43 -23.31 -5.77 2.46
CA LEU A 43 -23.85 -4.94 3.55
C LEU A 43 -24.00 -3.48 3.10
N PRO A 44 -24.98 -2.73 3.65
CA PRO A 44 -25.28 -1.35 3.26
C PRO A 44 -24.34 -0.36 3.96
N TYR A 45 -23.06 -0.38 3.62
CA TYR A 45 -22.09 0.63 4.05
C TYR A 45 -22.14 1.85 3.12
N ASP A 46 -21.97 3.04 3.69
CA ASP A 46 -21.89 4.29 2.92
C ASP A 46 -20.47 4.45 2.35
N LEU A 47 -20.26 3.87 1.18
CA LEU A 47 -19.01 3.88 0.44
C LEU A 47 -19.28 4.36 -0.99
N GLN A 48 -18.45 5.26 -1.49
CA GLN A 48 -18.52 5.72 -2.88
C GLN A 48 -18.20 4.59 -3.87
N THR A 49 -17.11 3.87 -3.59
CA THR A 49 -16.68 2.65 -4.28
C THR A 49 -16.19 1.65 -3.24
N GLY A 50 -16.00 0.40 -3.64
CA GLY A 50 -15.69 -0.68 -2.72
C GLY A 50 -16.96 -1.31 -2.12
N LEU A 51 -16.76 -2.36 -1.33
CA LEU A 51 -17.86 -3.22 -0.93
C LEU A 51 -17.51 -3.97 0.36
N VAL A 52 -18.48 -4.13 1.24
CA VAL A 52 -18.38 -4.99 2.43
C VAL A 52 -19.45 -6.07 2.36
N ALA A 53 -19.07 -7.31 2.63
CA ALA A 53 -19.99 -8.44 2.76
C ALA A 53 -19.67 -9.21 4.04
N GLU A 54 -20.58 -10.12 4.45
CA GLU A 54 -20.40 -10.92 5.66
C GLU A 54 -20.95 -12.32 5.44
N ILE A 55 -20.27 -13.33 5.99
CA ILE A 55 -20.63 -14.75 5.87
C ILE A 55 -20.61 -15.36 7.27
N GLY A 56 -21.62 -16.17 7.57
CA GLY A 56 -21.77 -16.83 8.86
C GLY A 56 -22.66 -16.07 9.83
N THR A 57 -22.77 -16.60 11.05
CA THR A 57 -23.59 -16.07 12.14
C THR A 57 -22.84 -16.18 13.48
N GLY A 58 -23.27 -15.43 14.48
CA GLY A 58 -22.66 -15.47 15.82
C GLY A 58 -21.87 -14.20 16.17
N ASN A 59 -21.17 -14.23 17.31
CA ASN A 59 -20.54 -13.04 17.88
C ASN A 59 -19.06 -12.89 17.51
N ALA A 60 -18.34 -13.99 17.31
CA ALA A 60 -16.97 -13.95 16.82
C ALA A 60 -16.96 -13.37 15.41
N LEU A 61 -16.06 -12.43 15.14
CA LEU A 61 -15.97 -11.76 13.84
C LEU A 61 -14.52 -11.45 13.49
N VAL A 62 -14.07 -12.00 12.38
CA VAL A 62 -12.78 -11.65 11.76
C VAL A 62 -13.00 -11.04 10.38
N ALA A 63 -12.02 -10.35 9.84
CA ALA A 63 -12.12 -9.74 8.52
C ALA A 63 -11.00 -10.21 7.57
N LEU A 64 -11.34 -10.30 6.28
CA LEU A 64 -10.42 -10.46 5.16
C LEU A 64 -10.51 -9.22 4.27
N ARG A 65 -9.38 -8.70 3.81
CA ARG A 65 -9.32 -7.51 2.94
C ARG A 65 -8.62 -7.83 1.62
N ALA A 66 -9.16 -7.31 0.54
CA ALA A 66 -8.47 -7.07 -0.72
C ALA A 66 -8.67 -5.62 -1.14
N ASP A 67 -7.63 -5.01 -1.69
CA ASP A 67 -7.70 -3.78 -2.47
C ASP A 67 -8.22 -4.07 -3.88
N ILE A 68 -8.78 -3.05 -4.57
CA ILE A 68 -9.46 -3.24 -5.86
C ILE A 68 -9.08 -2.22 -6.93
N ASP A 69 -8.27 -1.21 -6.62
CA ASP A 69 -7.91 -0.14 -7.53
C ASP A 69 -6.72 -0.50 -8.43
N ALA A 70 -6.53 0.30 -9.48
CA ALA A 70 -5.49 0.17 -10.47
C ALA A 70 -4.68 1.47 -10.61
N LEU A 71 -3.61 1.43 -11.39
CA LEU A 71 -2.62 2.49 -11.56
C LEU A 71 -2.71 3.17 -12.94
N PRO A 72 -2.32 4.46 -13.04
CA PRO A 72 -2.24 5.19 -14.30
C PRO A 72 -1.00 4.80 -15.11
N ILE A 73 -0.98 3.56 -15.61
CA ILE A 73 0.15 2.96 -16.33
C ILE A 73 -0.36 2.37 -17.65
N ASP A 74 0.32 2.67 -18.77
CA ASP A 74 0.09 2.01 -20.05
C ASP A 74 0.63 0.58 -20.02
N GLU A 75 -0.24 -0.40 -20.15
CA GLU A 75 0.13 -1.81 -20.10
C GLU A 75 0.93 -2.25 -21.31
N ARG A 76 1.99 -3.03 -21.07
CA ARG A 76 2.87 -3.64 -22.07
C ARG A 76 3.18 -5.11 -21.74
N SER A 77 2.28 -5.78 -21.05
CA SER A 77 2.47 -7.19 -20.66
C SER A 77 2.39 -8.18 -21.84
N GLY A 78 1.65 -7.81 -22.88
CA GLY A 78 1.44 -8.66 -24.05
C GLY A 78 0.49 -9.85 -23.80
N VAL A 79 -0.19 -9.91 -22.66
CA VAL A 79 -1.16 -10.97 -22.35
C VAL A 79 -2.45 -10.80 -23.17
N PRO A 80 -3.16 -11.89 -23.51
CA PRO A 80 -4.40 -11.82 -24.31
C PRO A 80 -5.57 -11.15 -23.57
N PHE A 81 -5.43 -10.93 -22.26
CA PHE A 81 -6.40 -10.25 -21.41
C PHE A 81 -5.88 -8.90 -20.89
N SER A 82 -5.02 -8.24 -21.66
CA SER A 82 -4.51 -6.88 -21.33
C SER A 82 -5.65 -5.90 -21.11
N SER A 83 -5.36 -4.83 -20.37
CA SER A 83 -6.28 -3.73 -20.10
C SER A 83 -6.92 -3.19 -21.40
N ARG A 84 -8.22 -2.98 -21.37
CA ARG A 84 -9.00 -2.29 -22.43
C ARG A 84 -9.11 -0.79 -22.19
N ARG A 85 -8.53 -0.29 -21.09
CA ARG A 85 -8.53 1.14 -20.73
C ARG A 85 -7.12 1.70 -20.94
N ALA A 86 -6.96 2.50 -21.97
CA ALA A 86 -5.67 3.15 -22.27
C ALA A 86 -5.17 3.94 -21.04
N GLY A 87 -3.90 3.78 -20.70
CA GLY A 87 -3.28 4.47 -19.59
C GLY A 87 -3.65 3.94 -18.19
N VAL A 88 -4.36 2.81 -18.08
CA VAL A 88 -4.73 2.22 -16.78
C VAL A 88 -4.43 0.72 -16.76
N MET A 89 -3.78 0.24 -15.70
CA MET A 89 -3.38 -1.16 -15.55
C MET A 89 -3.41 -1.61 -14.09
N HIS A 90 -3.81 -2.85 -13.82
CA HIS A 90 -3.53 -3.52 -12.55
C HIS A 90 -2.05 -3.92 -12.46
N ALA A 91 -1.16 -2.93 -12.27
CA ALA A 91 0.28 -3.14 -12.20
C ALA A 91 0.80 -3.44 -10.78
N CYS A 92 -0.09 -3.46 -9.79
CA CYS A 92 0.22 -3.87 -8.41
C CYS A 92 -0.34 -5.26 -8.06
N GLY A 93 -1.24 -5.81 -8.89
CA GLY A 93 -1.82 -7.14 -8.69
C GLY A 93 -3.07 -7.15 -7.81
N HIS A 94 -3.75 -6.01 -7.66
CA HIS A 94 -4.99 -5.95 -6.88
C HIS A 94 -6.12 -6.79 -7.49
N ASP A 95 -6.08 -7.08 -8.78
CA ASP A 95 -6.92 -8.07 -9.45
C ASP A 95 -6.68 -9.50 -8.94
N ILE A 96 -5.43 -9.85 -8.59
CA ILE A 96 -5.07 -11.10 -7.91
C ILE A 96 -5.63 -11.10 -6.49
N HIS A 97 -5.37 -10.03 -5.71
CA HIS A 97 -5.85 -9.91 -4.32
C HIS A 97 -7.37 -10.04 -4.24
N THR A 98 -8.07 -9.30 -5.11
CA THR A 98 -9.53 -9.34 -5.24
C THR A 98 -10.03 -10.76 -5.54
N SER A 99 -9.41 -11.44 -6.50
CA SER A 99 -9.80 -12.81 -6.90
C SER A 99 -9.53 -13.83 -5.81
N VAL A 100 -8.43 -13.68 -5.06
CA VAL A 100 -8.09 -14.52 -3.90
C VAL A 100 -9.14 -14.37 -2.81
N ILE A 101 -9.47 -13.15 -2.40
CA ILE A 101 -10.42 -12.92 -1.31
C ILE A 101 -11.85 -13.24 -1.73
N LEU A 102 -12.21 -13.02 -3.00
CA LEU A 102 -13.49 -13.49 -3.54
C LEU A 102 -13.58 -15.02 -3.51
N GLY A 103 -12.51 -15.71 -3.90
CA GLY A 103 -12.43 -17.17 -3.81
C GLY A 103 -12.51 -17.67 -2.35
N ALA A 104 -11.87 -17.00 -1.41
CA ALA A 104 -11.98 -17.31 0.01
C ALA A 104 -13.43 -17.15 0.50
N ALA A 105 -14.11 -16.07 0.08
CA ALA A 105 -15.53 -15.84 0.41
C ALA A 105 -16.42 -16.98 -0.09
N LEU A 106 -16.20 -17.48 -1.33
CA LEU A 106 -16.94 -18.64 -1.85
C LEU A 106 -16.70 -19.89 -1.00
N LYS A 107 -15.45 -20.19 -0.62
CA LYS A 107 -15.11 -21.36 0.20
C LYS A 107 -15.70 -21.27 1.60
N LEU A 108 -15.75 -20.07 2.19
CA LEU A 108 -16.43 -19.82 3.46
C LEU A 108 -17.93 -19.99 3.34
N LYS A 109 -18.54 -19.53 2.23
CA LYS A 109 -19.97 -19.69 1.97
C LYS A 109 -20.38 -21.16 1.84
N GLU A 110 -19.56 -22.00 1.17
CA GLU A 110 -19.77 -23.45 1.10
C GLU A 110 -19.86 -24.10 2.50
N ARG A 111 -19.21 -23.50 3.51
CA ARG A 111 -19.11 -24.01 4.89
C ARG A 111 -19.86 -23.15 5.89
N GLU A 112 -20.66 -22.20 5.45
CA GLU A 112 -21.30 -21.17 6.30
C GLU A 112 -21.98 -21.76 7.54
N ALA A 113 -22.71 -22.87 7.40
CA ALA A 113 -23.41 -23.52 8.49
C ALA A 113 -22.50 -24.12 9.60
N SER A 114 -21.21 -24.32 9.30
CA SER A 114 -20.21 -24.87 10.23
C SER A 114 -19.28 -23.79 10.83
N LEU A 115 -19.41 -22.53 10.43
CA LEU A 115 -18.58 -21.46 10.95
C LEU A 115 -18.96 -21.12 12.40
N ASN A 116 -17.96 -21.01 13.27
CA ASN A 116 -18.13 -20.59 14.66
C ASN A 116 -18.14 -19.08 14.82
N GLY A 117 -18.81 -18.35 13.92
CA GLY A 117 -18.82 -16.90 13.90
C GLY A 117 -19.04 -16.36 12.50
N ARG A 118 -18.62 -15.12 12.28
CA ARG A 118 -18.78 -14.40 11.02
C ARG A 118 -17.43 -14.01 10.43
N VAL A 119 -17.36 -14.02 9.11
CA VAL A 119 -16.19 -13.48 8.37
C VAL A 119 -16.67 -12.29 7.54
N ARG A 120 -16.11 -11.13 7.81
CA ARG A 120 -16.35 -9.92 7.04
C ARG A 120 -15.36 -9.81 5.91
N ILE A 121 -15.85 -9.57 4.70
CA ILE A 121 -15.06 -9.42 3.49
C ILE A 121 -15.04 -7.95 3.12
N LEU A 122 -13.85 -7.35 3.03
CA LEU A 122 -13.65 -5.96 2.66
C LEU A 122 -12.99 -5.91 1.27
N PHE A 123 -13.72 -5.45 0.27
CA PHE A 123 -13.17 -5.05 -1.01
C PHE A 123 -12.93 -3.55 -0.96
N GLN A 124 -11.69 -3.18 -0.68
CA GLN A 124 -11.29 -1.82 -0.36
C GLN A 124 -10.88 -1.06 -1.62
N PRO A 125 -11.44 0.12 -1.91
CA PRO A 125 -10.99 1.00 -2.99
C PRO A 125 -9.71 1.76 -2.59
N ALA A 126 -9.10 2.44 -3.56
CA ALA A 126 -8.19 3.56 -3.36
C ALA A 126 -7.01 3.29 -2.40
N GLU A 127 -6.36 2.13 -2.53
CA GLU A 127 -5.13 1.81 -1.78
C GLU A 127 -3.98 2.70 -2.24
N GLU A 128 -3.79 2.84 -3.55
CA GLU A 128 -2.65 3.52 -4.19
C GLU A 128 -2.59 5.04 -3.92
N ASN A 129 -3.69 5.63 -3.46
CA ASN A 129 -3.72 7.01 -2.97
C ASN A 129 -3.83 7.11 -1.43
N PHE A 130 -3.76 5.98 -0.71
CA PHE A 130 -3.82 5.86 0.75
C PHE A 130 -5.11 6.40 1.39
N GLY A 131 -6.20 6.43 0.64
CA GLY A 131 -7.51 6.94 1.09
C GLY A 131 -8.50 5.85 1.47
N GLY A 132 -8.35 4.67 0.89
CA GLY A 132 -9.33 3.61 0.92
C GLY A 132 -9.57 3.00 2.29
N ALA A 133 -8.52 2.57 2.98
CA ALA A 133 -8.64 2.01 4.33
C ALA A 133 -9.26 3.02 5.31
N LYS A 134 -8.90 4.29 5.21
CA LYS A 134 -9.51 5.37 6.03
C LYS A 134 -11.00 5.52 5.75
N SER A 135 -11.44 5.38 4.49
CA SER A 135 -12.84 5.45 4.12
C SER A 135 -13.63 4.26 4.69
N MET A 136 -13.08 3.05 4.60
CA MET A 136 -13.65 1.84 5.19
C MET A 136 -13.82 1.96 6.71
N VAL A 137 -12.78 2.43 7.42
CA VAL A 137 -12.84 2.62 8.88
C VAL A 137 -13.89 3.66 9.25
N ARG A 138 -13.96 4.79 8.54
CA ARG A 138 -14.99 5.83 8.77
C ARG A 138 -16.40 5.32 8.52
N ALA A 139 -16.59 4.48 7.51
CA ALA A 139 -17.87 3.83 7.24
C ALA A 139 -18.26 2.80 8.32
N GLY A 140 -17.36 2.45 9.23
CA GLY A 140 -17.61 1.50 10.31
C GLY A 140 -17.35 0.05 9.94
N ALA A 141 -16.58 -0.23 8.87
CA ALA A 141 -16.31 -1.59 8.41
C ALA A 141 -15.56 -2.45 9.44
N LEU A 142 -14.91 -1.85 10.44
CA LEU A 142 -14.23 -2.56 11.52
C LEU A 142 -15.10 -2.80 12.77
N ARG A 143 -16.36 -2.34 12.79
CA ARG A 143 -17.21 -2.52 13.99
C ARG A 143 -17.32 -4.00 14.35
N ASP A 144 -17.00 -4.33 15.60
CA ASP A 144 -17.02 -5.68 16.21
C ASP A 144 -15.98 -6.66 15.62
N VAL A 145 -15.15 -6.27 14.67
CA VAL A 145 -14.08 -7.09 14.13
C VAL A 145 -12.97 -7.25 15.17
N ARG A 146 -12.57 -8.50 15.42
CA ARG A 146 -11.56 -8.86 16.44
C ARG A 146 -10.16 -9.08 15.86
N ALA A 147 -10.08 -9.48 14.59
CA ALA A 147 -8.82 -9.61 13.87
C ALA A 147 -9.04 -9.40 12.36
N ILE A 148 -8.03 -8.89 11.66
CA ILE A 148 -8.07 -8.66 10.21
C ILE A 148 -6.86 -9.23 9.52
N PHE A 149 -7.06 -9.78 8.32
CA PHE A 149 -6.02 -10.35 7.48
C PHE A 149 -6.10 -9.80 6.06
N GLY A 150 -4.95 -9.57 5.46
CA GLY A 150 -4.79 -9.16 4.07
C GLY A 150 -3.48 -9.67 3.49
N MET A 151 -3.32 -9.52 2.19
CA MET A 151 -2.10 -9.95 1.51
C MET A 151 -1.61 -8.93 0.51
N HIS A 152 -0.32 -9.02 0.19
CA HIS A 152 0.23 -8.55 -1.07
C HIS A 152 0.82 -9.70 -1.87
N ASN A 153 0.62 -9.73 -3.17
CA ASN A 153 1.34 -10.61 -4.06
C ASN A 153 2.81 -10.16 -4.14
N GLU A 154 3.74 -11.10 -4.05
CA GLU A 154 5.17 -10.81 -4.08
C GLU A 154 5.81 -11.42 -5.34
N PRO A 155 6.10 -10.59 -6.36
CA PRO A 155 6.62 -11.08 -7.63
C PRO A 155 7.99 -11.75 -7.56
N SER A 156 8.80 -11.41 -6.56
CA SER A 156 10.14 -11.98 -6.37
C SER A 156 10.13 -13.38 -5.74
N LEU A 157 9.01 -13.79 -5.15
CA LEU A 157 8.85 -15.10 -4.56
C LEU A 157 8.14 -16.07 -5.53
N PRO A 158 8.60 -17.34 -5.64
CA PRO A 158 7.90 -18.39 -6.37
C PRO A 158 6.47 -18.62 -5.84
N VAL A 159 5.58 -19.11 -6.71
CA VAL A 159 4.27 -19.63 -6.28
C VAL A 159 4.47 -20.78 -5.29
N GLY A 160 3.72 -20.77 -4.21
CA GLY A 160 3.87 -21.74 -3.11
C GLY A 160 4.77 -21.25 -1.97
N GLU A 161 5.40 -20.10 -2.11
CA GLU A 161 6.10 -19.43 -1.02
C GLU A 161 5.22 -18.38 -0.31
N PHE A 162 5.44 -18.25 0.98
CA PHE A 162 4.71 -17.36 1.87
C PHE A 162 5.70 -16.64 2.79
N ALA A 163 5.55 -15.35 2.96
CA ALA A 163 6.38 -14.59 3.86
C ALA A 163 5.52 -13.63 4.72
N THR A 164 5.80 -13.57 6.00
CA THR A 164 5.29 -12.56 6.92
C THR A 164 6.23 -12.39 8.11
N ARG A 165 5.97 -11.40 8.95
CA ARG A 165 6.70 -11.14 10.17
C ARG A 165 5.84 -10.44 11.21
N GLY A 166 6.08 -10.67 12.47
CA GLY A 166 5.57 -9.85 13.56
C GLY A 166 6.31 -8.51 13.64
N GLY A 167 5.66 -7.48 14.16
CA GLY A 167 6.22 -6.13 14.21
C GLY A 167 6.22 -5.39 12.87
N PRO A 168 7.10 -4.39 12.68
CA PRO A 168 7.15 -3.58 11.46
C PRO A 168 7.36 -4.43 10.21
N PHE A 169 6.59 -4.13 9.16
CA PHE A 169 6.68 -4.83 7.88
C PHE A 169 6.80 -3.85 6.70
N TYR A 170 5.85 -2.90 6.53
CA TYR A 170 5.94 -1.81 5.55
C TYR A 170 6.24 -0.48 6.24
N ALA A 171 6.80 0.48 5.48
CA ALA A 171 7.29 1.73 6.04
C ALA A 171 6.20 2.80 6.24
N ASN A 172 6.44 3.74 7.16
CA ASN A 172 5.81 5.05 7.09
C ASN A 172 6.18 5.74 5.79
N VAL A 173 5.24 6.46 5.21
CA VAL A 173 5.43 7.23 3.99
C VAL A 173 5.13 8.69 4.26
N ASP A 174 6.09 9.56 3.97
CA ASP A 174 5.84 10.99 3.90
C ASP A 174 6.35 11.53 2.56
N ARG A 175 5.60 12.46 2.01
CA ARG A 175 6.06 13.38 0.97
C ARG A 175 6.42 14.70 1.63
N PHE A 176 7.47 15.36 1.18
CA PHE A 176 7.78 16.70 1.59
C PHE A 176 7.98 17.63 0.39
N VAL A 177 7.67 18.91 0.61
CA VAL A 177 7.98 20.00 -0.31
C VAL A 177 8.74 21.07 0.48
N ILE A 178 9.89 21.48 -0.03
CA ILE A 178 10.71 22.53 0.56
C ILE A 178 10.76 23.71 -0.41
N HIS A 179 10.24 24.84 0.01
CA HIS A 179 10.35 26.10 -0.71
C HIS A 179 11.52 26.92 -0.15
N VAL A 180 12.52 27.12 -0.99
CA VAL A 180 13.68 27.96 -0.72
C VAL A 180 13.46 29.31 -1.39
N THR A 181 13.36 30.37 -0.60
CA THR A 181 13.17 31.75 -1.09
C THR A 181 14.38 32.60 -0.72
N GLY A 182 15.07 33.06 -1.74
CA GLY A 182 16.19 33.98 -1.65
C GLY A 182 15.82 35.36 -2.18
N LYS A 183 16.74 36.01 -2.86
CA LYS A 183 16.53 37.28 -3.54
C LYS A 183 17.11 37.19 -4.95
N GLY A 184 16.26 37.34 -5.96
CA GLY A 184 16.65 37.35 -7.36
C GLY A 184 17.60 38.49 -7.70
N ALA A 185 18.52 38.29 -8.65
CA ALA A 185 19.47 39.28 -9.11
C ALA A 185 19.96 39.01 -10.53
N HIS A 186 20.63 39.99 -11.13
CA HIS A 186 21.35 39.78 -12.37
C HIS A 186 22.51 38.79 -12.15
N ALA A 187 22.62 37.76 -12.98
CA ALA A 187 23.61 36.69 -12.79
C ALA A 187 25.06 37.19 -12.73
N ALA A 188 25.37 38.33 -13.38
CA ALA A 188 26.71 38.97 -13.30
C ALA A 188 26.89 39.85 -12.02
N ARG A 189 25.84 39.96 -11.19
CA ARG A 189 25.85 40.75 -9.93
C ARG A 189 25.29 39.93 -8.77
N PRO A 190 25.87 38.73 -8.46
CA PRO A 190 25.32 37.84 -7.46
C PRO A 190 25.30 38.45 -6.05
N HIS A 191 26.16 39.42 -5.76
CA HIS A 191 26.23 40.14 -4.48
C HIS A 191 25.00 41.02 -4.21
N GLU A 192 24.16 41.30 -5.19
CA GLU A 192 22.91 42.07 -5.04
C GLU A 192 21.71 41.15 -4.65
N GLY A 193 21.88 39.85 -4.68
CA GLY A 193 20.86 38.85 -4.37
C GLY A 193 21.30 37.78 -3.38
N ASN A 194 20.43 36.78 -3.20
CA ASN A 194 20.74 35.52 -2.50
C ASN A 194 20.42 34.36 -3.45
N ASP A 195 21.45 33.62 -3.86
CA ASP A 195 21.31 32.56 -4.87
C ASP A 195 20.54 31.34 -4.32
N ALA A 196 19.25 31.28 -4.63
CA ALA A 196 18.39 30.18 -4.20
C ALA A 196 18.80 28.81 -4.78
N ILE A 197 19.43 28.78 -5.98
CA ILE A 197 19.91 27.53 -6.58
C ILE A 197 21.10 26.97 -5.81
N VAL A 198 22.09 27.80 -5.50
CA VAL A 198 23.26 27.40 -4.72
C VAL A 198 22.83 26.89 -3.34
N LEU A 199 21.94 27.64 -2.67
CA LEU A 199 21.42 27.26 -1.35
C LEU A 199 20.65 25.93 -1.41
N ALA A 200 19.72 25.75 -2.36
CA ALA A 200 18.97 24.52 -2.51
C ALA A 200 19.88 23.31 -2.80
N SER A 201 20.88 23.48 -3.65
CA SER A 201 21.86 22.43 -3.96
C SER A 201 22.66 21.97 -2.74
N GLN A 202 23.11 22.93 -1.91
CA GLN A 202 23.80 22.60 -0.67
C GLN A 202 22.88 21.97 0.36
N LEU A 203 21.63 22.41 0.46
CA LEU A 203 20.62 21.81 1.33
C LEU A 203 20.35 20.35 0.94
N VAL A 204 20.19 20.03 -0.35
CA VAL A 204 20.05 18.64 -0.83
C VAL A 204 21.21 17.77 -0.35
N THR A 205 22.45 18.27 -0.47
CA THR A 205 23.64 17.55 -0.01
C THR A 205 23.64 17.38 1.52
N ALA A 206 23.33 18.43 2.27
CA ALA A 206 23.31 18.40 3.74
C ALA A 206 22.24 17.43 4.28
N LEU A 207 21.08 17.36 3.65
CA LEU A 207 20.00 16.44 4.03
C LEU A 207 20.41 14.98 4.00
N GLN A 208 21.38 14.58 3.15
CA GLN A 208 21.88 13.22 3.13
C GLN A 208 22.58 12.82 4.44
N SER A 209 23.07 13.78 5.21
CA SER A 209 23.66 13.53 6.52
C SER A 209 22.65 13.06 7.56
N VAL A 210 21.36 13.34 7.37
CA VAL A 210 20.33 12.94 8.31
C VAL A 210 20.25 11.42 8.42
N ALA A 211 20.07 10.73 7.30
CA ALA A 211 20.02 9.26 7.29
C ALA A 211 21.36 8.64 7.67
N SER A 212 22.48 9.22 7.23
CA SER A 212 23.82 8.61 7.40
C SER A 212 24.50 8.94 8.73
N ARG A 213 24.08 9.99 9.48
CA ARG A 213 24.79 10.48 10.67
C ARG A 213 23.89 10.78 11.88
N ASN A 214 22.55 10.90 11.69
CA ASN A 214 21.64 11.28 12.76
C ASN A 214 20.63 10.19 13.14
N VAL A 215 20.66 9.06 12.48
CA VAL A 215 19.79 7.91 12.73
C VAL A 215 20.64 6.74 13.26
N ASN A 216 20.08 5.95 14.16
CA ASN A 216 20.73 4.72 14.62
C ASN A 216 20.99 3.81 13.42
N THR A 217 22.20 3.26 13.35
CA THR A 217 22.62 2.39 12.21
C THR A 217 21.80 1.10 12.06
N LEU A 218 21.01 0.72 13.06
CA LEU A 218 20.09 -0.41 13.02
C LEU A 218 18.69 -0.01 12.53
N ASP A 219 18.40 1.28 12.41
CA ASP A 219 17.13 1.78 11.88
C ASP A 219 17.26 2.09 10.39
N SER A 220 16.33 1.58 9.59
CA SER A 220 16.29 1.85 8.17
C SER A 220 15.55 3.16 7.87
N VAL A 221 16.19 4.05 7.11
CA VAL A 221 15.64 5.34 6.69
C VAL A 221 15.95 5.58 5.22
N VAL A 222 14.94 6.01 4.46
CA VAL A 222 15.10 6.59 3.13
C VAL A 222 14.67 8.05 3.20
N LEU A 223 15.60 8.97 2.88
CA LEU A 223 15.33 10.39 2.72
C LEU A 223 15.84 10.80 1.34
N SER A 224 14.92 10.91 0.37
CA SER A 224 15.27 11.18 -1.03
C SER A 224 14.63 12.48 -1.50
N VAL A 225 15.44 13.39 -2.04
CA VAL A 225 14.96 14.51 -2.85
C VAL A 225 14.83 13.99 -4.30
N THR A 226 13.61 14.07 -4.83
CA THR A 226 13.27 13.47 -6.13
C THR A 226 13.01 14.50 -7.23
N ARG A 227 12.84 15.76 -6.84
CA ARG A 227 12.61 16.87 -7.76
C ARG A 227 13.29 18.14 -7.22
N ILE A 228 13.92 18.89 -8.13
CA ILE A 228 14.41 20.25 -7.92
C ILE A 228 13.94 21.11 -9.08
N ALA A 229 13.33 22.25 -8.81
CA ALA A 229 12.80 23.16 -9.82
C ALA A 229 13.06 24.62 -9.41
N GLY A 230 13.65 25.41 -10.32
CA GLY A 230 13.91 26.83 -10.14
C GLY A 230 14.63 27.44 -11.32
N GLY A 231 14.44 28.76 -11.51
CA GLY A 231 15.01 29.47 -12.64
C GLY A 231 14.23 29.29 -13.95
N ASN A 232 14.32 30.32 -14.82
CA ASN A 232 13.63 30.34 -16.12
C ASN A 232 14.49 30.89 -17.24
N THR A 233 15.69 31.41 -16.94
CA THR A 233 16.63 31.97 -17.91
C THR A 233 18.07 31.87 -17.40
N TRP A 234 19.04 31.98 -18.32
CA TRP A 234 20.46 31.76 -18.05
C TRP A 234 21.17 32.94 -17.37
N ASN A 235 20.58 34.15 -17.39
CA ASN A 235 21.24 35.39 -16.93
C ASN A 235 20.57 36.05 -15.72
N VAL A 236 19.68 35.33 -15.03
CA VAL A 236 18.98 35.81 -13.83
C VAL A 236 19.08 34.75 -12.74
N LEU A 237 19.51 35.13 -11.53
CA LEU A 237 19.37 34.33 -10.32
C LEU A 237 17.91 34.28 -9.92
N PRO A 238 17.27 33.09 -9.80
CA PRO A 238 15.86 33.02 -9.44
C PRO A 238 15.66 33.42 -7.99
N GLU A 239 14.48 33.97 -7.71
CA GLU A 239 14.05 34.30 -6.35
C GLU A 239 13.75 33.05 -5.53
N SER A 240 13.32 31.93 -6.17
CA SER A 240 12.93 30.73 -5.44
C SER A 240 13.33 29.45 -6.15
N VAL A 241 13.49 28.40 -5.35
CA VAL A 241 13.66 27.00 -5.77
C VAL A 241 12.74 26.12 -4.93
N GLU A 242 12.12 25.16 -5.58
CA GLU A 242 11.32 24.12 -4.94
C GLU A 242 12.04 22.78 -4.97
N LEU A 243 12.11 22.12 -3.83
CA LEU A 243 12.54 20.73 -3.70
C LEU A 243 11.35 19.87 -3.30
N GLU A 244 11.27 18.66 -3.85
CA GLU A 244 10.26 17.69 -3.46
C GLU A 244 10.92 16.33 -3.24
N GLY A 245 10.37 15.57 -2.27
CA GLY A 245 10.95 14.29 -1.95
C GLY A 245 10.09 13.43 -1.03
N THR A 246 10.67 12.33 -0.58
CA THR A 246 10.00 11.36 0.30
C THR A 246 10.88 10.96 1.47
N LEU A 247 10.21 10.69 2.60
CA LEU A 247 10.78 10.06 3.79
C LEU A 247 10.09 8.70 4.00
N ARG A 248 10.90 7.65 4.24
CA ARG A 248 10.45 6.31 4.61
C ARG A 248 11.13 5.85 5.89
N THR A 249 10.36 5.30 6.82
CA THR A 249 10.87 4.76 8.09
C THR A 249 9.95 3.65 8.59
N HIS A 250 10.46 2.73 9.42
CA HIS A 250 9.62 1.68 10.01
C HIS A 250 9.13 2.02 11.44
N ARG A 251 9.65 3.08 12.04
CA ARG A 251 9.31 3.49 13.40
C ARG A 251 8.88 4.96 13.42
N THR A 252 7.77 5.25 14.07
CA THR A 252 7.23 6.60 14.19
C THR A 252 8.19 7.56 14.92
N GLU A 253 8.91 7.06 15.93
CA GLU A 253 9.92 7.84 16.65
C GLU A 253 11.06 8.27 15.71
N VAL A 254 11.56 7.35 14.89
CA VAL A 254 12.60 7.66 13.89
C VAL A 254 12.09 8.68 12.87
N GLN A 255 10.85 8.52 12.40
CA GLN A 255 10.20 9.47 11.50
C GLN A 255 10.17 10.90 12.09
N GLN A 256 9.75 11.03 13.35
CA GLN A 256 9.67 12.32 14.03
C GLN A 256 11.06 12.94 14.20
N ASN A 257 12.06 12.15 14.61
CA ASN A 257 13.43 12.62 14.77
C ASN A 257 14.04 13.08 13.44
N VAL A 258 13.80 12.34 12.34
CA VAL A 258 14.26 12.76 11.01
C VAL A 258 13.61 14.05 10.56
N LYS A 259 12.29 14.21 10.74
CA LYS A 259 11.56 15.45 10.41
C LYS A 259 12.10 16.65 11.20
N ALA A 260 12.33 16.47 12.49
CA ALA A 260 12.90 17.51 13.33
C ALA A 260 14.30 17.91 12.83
N ARG A 261 15.15 16.93 12.54
CA ARG A 261 16.51 17.18 12.07
C ARG A 261 16.57 17.87 10.70
N VAL A 262 15.67 17.49 9.78
CA VAL A 262 15.50 18.20 8.49
C VAL A 262 15.15 19.66 8.73
N GLY A 263 14.23 19.95 9.66
CA GLY A 263 13.85 21.31 10.04
C GLY A 263 15.01 22.13 10.64
N GLU A 264 15.82 21.54 11.51
CA GLU A 264 16.99 22.17 12.10
C GLU A 264 18.05 22.52 11.05
N ILE A 265 18.34 21.60 10.13
CA ILE A 265 19.28 21.85 9.04
C ILE A 265 18.77 22.99 8.15
N ALA A 266 17.49 22.94 7.76
CA ALA A 266 16.88 23.98 6.95
C ALA A 266 16.95 25.36 7.62
N ALA A 267 16.65 25.45 8.92
CA ALA A 267 16.77 26.69 9.71
C ALA A 267 18.22 27.22 9.75
N GLY A 268 19.21 26.33 9.91
CA GLY A 268 20.61 26.68 9.85
C GLY A 268 21.02 27.28 8.50
N PHE A 269 20.59 26.67 7.39
CA PHE A 269 20.80 27.18 6.05
C PHE A 269 20.08 28.51 5.80
N ALA A 270 18.83 28.63 6.23
CA ALA A 270 18.06 29.88 6.12
C ALA A 270 18.80 31.06 6.80
N SER A 271 19.31 30.83 8.00
CA SER A 271 20.12 31.81 8.71
C SER A 271 21.45 32.15 8.02
N ALA A 272 22.20 31.12 7.63
CA ALA A 272 23.53 31.28 7.01
C ALA A 272 23.48 32.04 5.67
N PHE A 273 22.40 31.85 4.90
CA PHE A 273 22.24 32.45 3.58
C PHE A 273 21.29 33.65 3.56
N SER A 274 20.81 34.10 4.74
CA SER A 274 19.82 35.18 4.84
C SER A 274 18.61 34.98 3.92
N ALA A 275 18.09 33.75 3.88
CA ALA A 275 16.98 33.29 3.03
C ALA A 275 15.83 32.77 3.88
N GLN A 276 14.72 32.42 3.22
CA GLN A 276 13.59 31.73 3.88
C GLN A 276 13.49 30.30 3.34
N ILE A 277 13.29 29.35 4.25
CA ILE A 277 13.07 27.95 3.89
C ILE A 277 11.82 27.46 4.62
N ASN A 278 10.81 27.07 3.85
CA ASN A 278 9.56 26.54 4.38
C ASN A 278 9.42 25.07 3.96
N ILE A 279 9.10 24.20 4.92
CA ILE A 279 8.91 22.77 4.70
C ILE A 279 7.45 22.41 4.95
N THR A 280 6.83 21.79 3.97
CA THR A 280 5.48 21.22 4.10
C THR A 280 5.59 19.70 4.03
N TRP A 281 5.04 19.01 5.04
CA TRP A 281 4.97 17.56 5.09
C TRP A 281 3.56 17.09 4.76
N TYR A 282 3.45 16.10 3.89
CA TYR A 282 2.22 15.41 3.55
C TYR A 282 2.34 13.97 4.03
N ALA A 283 1.54 13.62 5.04
CA ALA A 283 1.55 12.29 5.62
C ALA A 283 0.81 11.29 4.72
N GLY A 284 1.48 10.23 4.32
CA GLY A 284 0.90 9.02 3.73
C GLY A 284 0.49 7.99 4.80
N PRO A 285 0.54 6.70 4.50
CA PRO A 285 0.30 5.65 5.49
C PRO A 285 1.40 5.63 6.55
N THR A 286 1.01 5.24 7.76
CA THR A 286 1.96 4.91 8.83
C THR A 286 2.62 3.57 8.53
N ALA A 287 3.66 3.21 9.30
CA ALA A 287 4.23 1.87 9.21
C ALA A 287 3.13 0.81 9.43
N LEU A 288 3.12 -0.20 8.57
CA LEU A 288 2.35 -1.40 8.81
C LEU A 288 3.09 -2.25 9.83
N VAL A 289 2.43 -2.50 10.96
CA VAL A 289 2.99 -3.26 12.08
C VAL A 289 2.06 -4.43 12.34
N ASN A 290 2.48 -5.62 11.97
CA ASN A 290 1.72 -6.84 12.24
C ASN A 290 1.73 -7.16 13.74
N ASP A 291 0.61 -7.65 14.24
CA ASP A 291 0.55 -8.28 15.54
C ASP A 291 1.39 -9.57 15.55
N GLU A 292 2.22 -9.77 16.57
CA GLU A 292 3.15 -10.91 16.63
C GLU A 292 2.42 -12.25 16.71
N HIS A 293 1.33 -12.31 17.49
CA HIS A 293 0.52 -13.53 17.63
C HIS A 293 -0.14 -13.88 16.29
N TRP A 294 -0.80 -12.90 15.64
CA TRP A 294 -1.51 -13.14 14.39
C TRP A 294 -0.58 -13.41 13.21
N ALA A 295 0.61 -12.82 13.17
CA ALA A 295 1.64 -13.16 12.17
C ALA A 295 2.15 -14.60 12.34
N GLY A 296 2.41 -15.02 13.59
CA GLY A 296 2.77 -16.39 13.90
C GLY A 296 1.65 -17.38 13.56
N PHE A 297 0.41 -17.03 13.90
CA PHE A 297 -0.78 -17.82 13.57
C PHE A 297 -0.97 -17.98 12.05
N ALA A 298 -0.90 -16.88 11.29
CA ALA A 298 -0.99 -16.88 9.83
C ALA A 298 0.10 -17.78 9.19
N THR A 299 1.34 -17.71 9.72
CA THR A 299 2.44 -18.57 9.28
C THR A 299 2.16 -20.06 9.56
N SER A 300 1.59 -20.38 10.72
CA SER A 300 1.24 -21.77 11.05
C SER A 300 0.21 -22.34 10.10
N VAL A 301 -0.85 -21.56 9.83
CA VAL A 301 -1.90 -21.95 8.88
C VAL A 301 -1.34 -22.08 7.45
N ALA A 302 -0.39 -21.23 7.06
CA ALA A 302 0.26 -21.33 5.74
C ALA A 302 1.04 -22.64 5.58
N ARG A 303 1.79 -23.08 6.61
CA ARG A 303 2.47 -24.36 6.60
C ARG A 303 1.51 -25.54 6.46
N GLU A 304 0.40 -25.51 7.20
CA GLU A 304 -0.63 -26.55 7.10
C GLU A 304 -1.31 -26.55 5.70
N ALA A 305 -1.41 -25.41 5.06
CA ALA A 305 -1.89 -25.27 3.68
C ALA A 305 -0.85 -25.68 2.61
N GLY A 306 0.37 -26.05 3.03
CA GLY A 306 1.43 -26.53 2.14
C GLY A 306 2.38 -25.47 1.60
N TYR A 307 2.35 -24.24 2.14
CA TYR A 307 3.29 -23.19 1.75
C TYR A 307 4.68 -23.40 2.37
N GLU A 308 5.71 -23.12 1.59
CA GLU A 308 7.05 -22.86 2.13
C GLU A 308 7.06 -21.47 2.79
N THR A 309 7.28 -21.44 4.12
CA THR A 309 7.17 -20.19 4.88
C THR A 309 8.53 -19.59 5.17
N ARG A 310 8.63 -18.27 4.97
CA ARG A 310 9.84 -17.47 5.26
C ARG A 310 9.52 -16.32 6.22
N HIS A 311 10.55 -15.86 6.92
CA HIS A 311 10.47 -14.58 7.63
C HIS A 311 10.60 -13.45 6.60
N ALA A 312 9.61 -12.57 6.54
CA ALA A 312 9.63 -11.46 5.59
C ALA A 312 10.72 -10.43 5.95
N GLU A 313 11.38 -9.90 4.94
CA GLU A 313 12.25 -8.73 5.10
C GLU A 313 11.40 -7.45 5.26
N LEU A 314 12.03 -6.39 5.77
CA LEU A 314 11.40 -5.08 5.87
C LEU A 314 11.21 -4.48 4.48
N HIS A 315 10.03 -3.95 4.20
CA HIS A 315 9.69 -3.33 2.92
C HIS A 315 9.58 -1.81 3.06
N MET A 316 10.24 -1.06 2.15
CA MET A 316 10.20 0.41 2.16
C MET A 316 9.00 1.01 1.41
N GLY A 317 8.14 0.17 0.84
CA GLY A 317 6.84 0.58 0.31
C GLY A 317 5.89 1.02 1.42
N GLY A 318 4.85 1.75 1.05
CA GLY A 318 3.71 2.03 1.93
C GLY A 318 2.58 1.04 1.65
N GLU A 319 1.72 0.84 2.65
CA GLU A 319 0.53 -0.01 2.53
C GLU A 319 -0.54 0.54 3.50
N ASP A 320 -1.70 0.90 2.98
CA ASP A 320 -2.75 1.52 3.80
C ASP A 320 -3.51 0.52 4.68
N PHE A 321 -3.27 -0.78 4.52
CA PHE A 321 -3.69 -1.80 5.49
C PHE A 321 -3.22 -1.48 6.91
N ALA A 322 -2.14 -0.72 7.04
CA ALA A 322 -1.67 -0.17 8.31
C ALA A 322 -2.76 0.57 9.11
N VAL A 323 -3.70 1.21 8.43
CA VAL A 323 -4.82 1.91 9.07
C VAL A 323 -5.72 0.95 9.85
N TYR A 324 -5.95 -0.26 9.32
CA TYR A 324 -6.70 -1.27 10.03
C TYR A 324 -5.96 -1.75 11.28
N LEU A 325 -4.64 -2.02 11.15
CA LEU A 325 -3.82 -2.52 12.25
C LEU A 325 -3.61 -1.50 13.39
N GLN A 326 -3.84 -0.21 13.12
CA GLN A 326 -3.91 0.81 14.17
C GLN A 326 -5.18 0.70 15.03
N ASN A 327 -6.21 0.03 14.57
CA ASN A 327 -7.52 -0.06 15.21
C ASN A 327 -7.78 -1.46 15.81
N ILE A 328 -7.33 -2.50 15.15
CA ILE A 328 -7.55 -3.90 15.54
C ILE A 328 -6.30 -4.73 15.22
N PRO A 329 -6.03 -5.80 15.98
CA PRO A 329 -4.91 -6.68 15.67
C PRO A 329 -5.14 -7.47 14.39
N GLY A 330 -4.06 -7.94 13.77
CA GLY A 330 -4.13 -8.74 12.56
C GLY A 330 -2.77 -8.98 11.93
N ALA A 331 -2.78 -9.54 10.73
CA ALA A 331 -1.57 -9.78 9.97
C ALA A 331 -1.75 -9.51 8.47
N PHE A 332 -0.75 -8.86 7.92
CA PHE A 332 -0.54 -8.71 6.49
C PHE A 332 0.54 -9.66 6.03
N VAL A 333 0.34 -10.33 4.90
CA VAL A 333 1.24 -11.39 4.44
C VAL A 333 1.65 -11.17 2.99
N SER A 334 2.82 -11.64 2.60
CA SER A 334 3.26 -11.72 1.21
C SER A 334 3.08 -13.15 0.70
N ILE A 335 2.49 -13.29 -0.48
CA ILE A 335 2.33 -14.58 -1.17
C ILE A 335 3.03 -14.52 -2.53
N GLY A 336 3.93 -15.47 -2.78
CA GLY A 336 4.72 -15.53 -3.99
C GLY A 336 3.87 -15.64 -5.24
N SER A 337 4.10 -14.78 -6.21
CA SER A 337 3.38 -14.69 -7.48
C SER A 337 4.26 -14.81 -8.72
N ASN A 338 5.56 -15.02 -8.54
CA ASN A 338 6.52 -15.38 -9.59
C ASN A 338 6.38 -14.53 -10.87
N SER A 339 6.70 -13.25 -10.82
CA SER A 339 6.69 -12.40 -12.00
C SER A 339 8.11 -11.98 -12.38
N PRO A 340 8.46 -11.99 -13.68
CA PRO A 340 9.78 -11.51 -14.14
C PRO A 340 9.94 -9.99 -14.00
N PHE A 341 8.83 -9.28 -13.78
CA PHE A 341 8.80 -7.83 -13.59
C PHE A 341 8.22 -7.52 -12.21
N GLY A 342 8.79 -6.51 -11.55
CA GLY A 342 8.32 -6.01 -10.27
C GLY A 342 6.98 -5.26 -10.35
N LEU A 343 6.45 -4.94 -9.19
CA LEU A 343 5.25 -4.10 -9.04
C LEU A 343 5.42 -2.75 -9.76
N HIS A 344 4.33 -2.18 -10.26
CA HIS A 344 4.26 -0.91 -11.01
C HIS A 344 5.02 -0.93 -12.35
N HIS A 345 5.53 -2.08 -12.80
CA HIS A 345 6.16 -2.18 -14.11
C HIS A 345 5.09 -2.39 -15.21
N PRO A 346 5.20 -1.71 -16.37
CA PRO A 346 4.20 -1.85 -17.46
C PRO A 346 4.02 -3.27 -18.01
N ALA A 347 5.01 -4.14 -17.83
CA ALA A 347 4.96 -5.54 -18.23
C ALA A 347 4.72 -6.50 -17.06
N PHE A 348 4.31 -6.00 -15.91
CA PHE A 348 3.98 -6.83 -14.74
C PHE A 348 2.87 -7.83 -15.08
N ASN A 349 3.12 -9.10 -14.79
CA ASN A 349 2.16 -10.18 -15.01
C ASN A 349 2.46 -11.33 -14.04
N PRO A 350 1.77 -11.39 -12.90
CA PRO A 350 1.93 -12.45 -11.91
C PRO A 350 1.37 -13.77 -12.41
N ASP A 351 1.92 -14.89 -11.92
CA ASP A 351 1.44 -16.22 -12.22
C ASP A 351 0.06 -16.47 -11.58
N GLU A 352 -0.95 -16.74 -12.40
CA GLU A 352 -2.33 -17.00 -11.96
C GLU A 352 -2.46 -18.28 -11.10
N ALA A 353 -1.46 -19.15 -11.10
CA ALA A 353 -1.44 -20.34 -10.24
C ALA A 353 -1.44 -20.01 -8.74
N VAL A 354 -1.12 -18.77 -8.36
CA VAL A 354 -1.18 -18.28 -6.96
C VAL A 354 -2.61 -18.19 -6.44
N ILE A 355 -3.63 -17.95 -7.30
CA ILE A 355 -4.97 -17.52 -6.90
C ILE A 355 -5.71 -18.58 -6.08
N GLU A 356 -5.84 -19.79 -6.60
CA GLU A 356 -6.61 -20.82 -5.92
C GLU A 356 -6.00 -21.27 -4.59
N PRO A 357 -4.68 -21.57 -4.48
CA PRO A 357 -4.07 -21.91 -3.20
C PRO A 357 -4.22 -20.80 -2.15
N ALA A 358 -4.04 -19.53 -2.56
CA ALA A 358 -4.20 -18.39 -1.67
C ALA A 358 -5.66 -18.20 -1.21
N ALA A 359 -6.65 -18.42 -2.08
CA ALA A 359 -8.06 -18.38 -1.72
C ALA A 359 -8.42 -19.46 -0.68
N ARG A 360 -7.92 -20.67 -0.84
CA ARG A 360 -8.10 -21.75 0.13
C ARG A 360 -7.40 -21.44 1.47
N TYR A 361 -6.20 -20.90 1.41
CA TYR A 361 -5.46 -20.46 2.60
C TYR A 361 -6.24 -19.41 3.39
N PHE A 362 -6.74 -18.34 2.74
CA PHE A 362 -7.48 -17.29 3.44
C PHE A 362 -8.82 -17.79 4.02
N ALA A 363 -9.50 -18.71 3.33
CA ALA A 363 -10.69 -19.34 3.89
C ALA A 363 -10.35 -20.13 5.16
N GLN A 364 -9.28 -20.94 5.13
CA GLN A 364 -8.83 -21.72 6.28
C GLN A 364 -8.33 -20.82 7.41
N LEU A 365 -7.61 -19.74 7.09
CA LEU A 365 -7.13 -18.76 8.06
C LEU A 365 -8.29 -18.12 8.82
N ALA A 366 -9.30 -17.63 8.11
CA ALA A 366 -10.48 -17.01 8.71
C ALA A 366 -11.27 -18.01 9.58
N GLU A 367 -11.54 -19.22 9.06
CA GLU A 367 -12.27 -20.27 9.80
C GLU A 367 -11.55 -20.63 11.11
N LYS A 368 -10.23 -20.78 11.08
CA LYS A 368 -9.44 -21.07 12.30
C LYS A 368 -9.35 -19.86 13.23
N ALA A 369 -9.20 -18.66 12.69
CA ALA A 369 -9.13 -17.44 13.50
C ALA A 369 -10.41 -17.20 14.32
N LEU A 370 -11.59 -17.58 13.81
CA LEU A 370 -12.85 -17.52 14.55
C LEU A 370 -12.86 -18.34 15.86
N GLN A 371 -11.96 -19.29 16.00
CA GLN A 371 -11.81 -20.10 17.22
C GLN A 371 -10.93 -19.42 18.29
N HIS A 372 -10.30 -18.31 17.94
CA HIS A 372 -9.34 -17.58 18.79
C HIS A 372 -9.79 -16.16 19.17
N VAL A 373 -10.99 -15.73 18.75
CA VAL A 373 -11.54 -14.37 18.97
C VAL A 373 -12.86 -14.38 19.74
#